data_af86de0768e0b701a37872abd4a3333c
#
_entry.id   af86de0768e0b701a37872abd4a3333c
#
_cell.length_a   1.000
_cell.length_b   1.000
_cell.length_c   1.000
_cell.angle_alpha   90.00
_cell.angle_beta   90.00
_cell.angle_gamma   90.00
#
_symmetry.space_group_name_H-M   'P 1'
#
loop_
_entity.id
_entity.type
_entity.pdbx_description
1 polymer ?
#
loop_
_entity_poly.entity_id
_entity_poly.type
_entity_poly.pdbx_seq_one_letter_code
_entity_poly.pdbx_strand_id
1 'polypeptide(L)'
;MSRKKLTVYDYLRCKGKRQLSVMFVHSAEEAAAAEEANIDIICTSHDAPQFGIYNTFEELKRIREAAPNCFMQSGGAVSVGSEYEAMKLSHKYLDIGADVIYGGNWSYKWLRALRDEFVPINSHVGLVPGNASWIGGFRAQGKTADEAIRVLQHTLELQEAGVIGVEFEVVPSKVAEIVTKKVDIMTLSMGSGSGCDGQYLFANDILGYTDGHVPRHARMYRDFKKEYAKLQTERVSAFKEFHEDTINKNFNDPKITVGIDDKEYDKFLKLAEKY
;
A
#
# COMPACT_ATOMS: atom_id res chain seq x y z
N MET A 1 -8.40 14.99 20.60
CA MET A 1 -9.27 15.41 19.48
C MET A 1 -8.94 14.52 18.30
N SER A 2 -9.94 13.91 17.66
CA SER A 2 -9.69 13.13 16.43
C SER A 2 -9.11 14.04 15.35
N ARG A 3 -8.09 13.58 14.64
CA ARG A 3 -7.50 14.28 13.51
C ARG A 3 -8.58 14.48 12.43
N LYS A 4 -8.66 15.68 11.86
CA LYS A 4 -9.54 15.96 10.73
C LYS A 4 -8.91 15.39 9.45
N LYS A 5 -9.65 14.58 8.70
CA LYS A 5 -9.27 14.09 7.38
C LYS A 5 -8.99 15.27 6.43
N LEU A 6 -7.90 15.21 5.66
CA LEU A 6 -7.63 16.16 4.59
C LEU A 6 -8.65 15.98 3.45
N THR A 7 -9.09 17.09 2.90
CA THR A 7 -9.74 17.12 1.60
C THR A 7 -8.71 17.34 0.49
N VAL A 8 -9.09 17.18 -0.78
CA VAL A 8 -8.23 17.54 -1.92
C VAL A 8 -7.77 19.00 -1.82
N TYR A 9 -8.65 19.90 -1.39
CA TYR A 9 -8.33 21.30 -1.16
C TYR A 9 -7.26 21.46 -0.06
N ASP A 10 -7.38 20.77 1.07
CA ASP A 10 -6.41 20.80 2.16
C ASP A 10 -5.05 20.21 1.72
N TYR A 11 -5.06 19.10 0.95
CA TYR A 11 -3.88 18.47 0.37
C TYR A 11 -3.09 19.47 -0.47
N LEU A 12 -3.72 20.13 -1.43
CA LEU A 12 -3.07 21.12 -2.29
C LEU A 12 -2.52 22.31 -1.51
N ARG A 13 -3.16 22.72 -0.43
CA ARG A 13 -2.71 23.82 0.43
C ARG A 13 -1.51 23.48 1.31
N CYS A 14 -1.11 22.21 1.38
CA CYS A 14 0.14 21.82 2.05
C CYS A 14 1.39 22.17 1.23
N LYS A 15 1.25 22.41 -0.08
CA LYS A 15 2.32 22.80 -0.99
C LYS A 15 3.21 23.91 -0.41
N GLY A 16 4.49 23.60 -0.25
CA GLY A 16 5.49 24.54 0.28
C GLY A 16 5.29 24.99 1.73
N LYS A 17 4.31 24.45 2.47
CA LYS A 17 4.03 24.85 3.86
C LYS A 17 4.42 23.81 4.89
N ARG A 18 4.14 22.54 4.61
CA ARG A 18 4.58 21.43 5.44
C ARG A 18 4.79 20.19 4.60
N GLN A 19 5.71 19.36 5.01
CA GLN A 19 5.94 18.06 4.37
C GLN A 19 4.92 17.04 4.88
N LEU A 20 4.39 16.22 3.96
CA LEU A 20 3.44 15.17 4.26
C LEU A 20 4.14 13.81 4.40
N SER A 21 3.71 13.01 5.37
CA SER A 21 4.09 11.61 5.47
C SER A 21 3.17 10.75 4.61
N VAL A 22 3.76 9.91 3.74
CA VAL A 22 3.03 9.04 2.82
C VAL A 22 3.49 7.60 3.03
N MET A 23 2.53 6.69 3.24
CA MET A 23 2.79 5.30 3.53
C MET A 23 2.01 4.38 2.61
N PHE A 24 2.70 3.54 1.83
CA PHE A 24 2.02 2.44 1.16
C PHE A 24 1.74 1.34 2.17
N VAL A 25 0.48 0.95 2.31
CA VAL A 25 0.02 -0.09 3.24
C VAL A 25 -0.56 -1.28 2.47
N HIS A 26 -0.30 -2.48 2.98
CA HIS A 26 -0.73 -3.74 2.36
C HIS A 26 -1.93 -4.36 3.06
N SER A 27 -2.26 -3.93 4.28
CA SER A 27 -3.33 -4.52 5.08
C SER A 27 -4.08 -3.50 5.93
N ALA A 28 -5.23 -3.91 6.46
CA ALA A 28 -6.03 -3.11 7.38
C ALA A 28 -5.28 -2.84 8.70
N GLU A 29 -4.46 -3.79 9.16
CA GLU A 29 -3.64 -3.64 10.38
C GLU A 29 -2.58 -2.54 10.20
N GLU A 30 -1.92 -2.51 9.04
CA GLU A 30 -0.96 -1.45 8.71
C GLU A 30 -1.65 -0.09 8.55
N ALA A 31 -2.84 -0.08 7.95
CA ALA A 31 -3.65 1.13 7.82
C ALA A 31 -4.08 1.67 9.19
N ALA A 32 -4.52 0.80 10.12
CA ALA A 32 -4.85 1.18 11.48
C ALA A 32 -3.64 1.75 12.23
N ALA A 33 -2.47 1.14 12.07
CA ALA A 33 -1.22 1.65 12.64
C ALA A 33 -0.82 3.01 12.04
N ALA A 34 -1.02 3.21 10.73
CA ALA A 34 -0.78 4.50 10.07
C ALA A 34 -1.74 5.59 10.58
N GLU A 35 -3.01 5.26 10.79
CA GLU A 35 -4.02 6.15 11.38
C GLU A 35 -3.62 6.59 12.79
N GLU A 36 -3.28 5.64 13.65
CA GLU A 36 -2.86 5.91 15.04
C GLU A 36 -1.56 6.71 15.10
N ALA A 37 -0.62 6.41 14.19
CA ALA A 37 0.64 7.14 14.06
C ALA A 37 0.51 8.52 13.42
N ASN A 38 -0.70 8.95 13.00
CA ASN A 38 -0.96 10.21 12.34
C ASN A 38 -0.21 10.37 10.99
N ILE A 39 -0.04 9.29 10.24
CA ILE A 39 0.42 9.35 8.85
C ILE A 39 -0.59 10.16 8.02
N ASP A 40 -0.11 11.13 7.24
CA ASP A 40 -0.99 12.05 6.49
C ASP A 40 -1.75 11.34 5.37
N ILE A 41 -1.03 10.53 4.60
CA ILE A 41 -1.53 9.87 3.40
C ILE A 41 -1.23 8.38 3.48
N ILE A 42 -2.24 7.55 3.26
CA ILE A 42 -2.04 6.13 2.97
C ILE A 42 -2.19 5.90 1.47
N CYS A 43 -1.34 5.03 0.93
CA CYS A 43 -1.42 4.55 -0.44
C CYS A 43 -1.69 3.06 -0.45
N THR A 44 -2.47 2.60 -1.40
CA THR A 44 -2.72 1.18 -1.63
C THR A 44 -3.18 0.93 -3.06
N SER A 45 -3.15 -0.32 -3.51
CA SER A 45 -3.63 -0.73 -4.82
C SER A 45 -4.23 -2.13 -4.76
N HIS A 46 -5.00 -2.52 -5.78
CA HIS A 46 -5.49 -3.89 -5.92
C HIS A 46 -4.75 -4.60 -7.04
N ASP A 47 -4.71 -5.92 -6.97
CA ASP A 47 -4.33 -6.88 -8.03
C ASP A 47 -3.19 -6.42 -8.96
N ALA A 48 -2.02 -6.21 -8.36
CA ALA A 48 -0.80 -5.89 -9.07
C ALA A 48 0.34 -6.85 -8.67
N PRO A 49 0.20 -8.15 -9.02
CA PRO A 49 1.11 -9.21 -8.57
C PRO A 49 2.57 -8.99 -9.00
N GLN A 50 2.80 -8.28 -10.12
CA GLN A 50 4.13 -7.88 -10.56
C GLN A 50 4.87 -6.96 -9.55
N PHE A 51 4.13 -6.37 -8.60
CA PHE A 51 4.67 -5.55 -7.50
C PHE A 51 4.42 -6.17 -6.12
N GLY A 52 4.00 -7.44 -6.07
CA GLY A 52 3.68 -8.14 -4.82
C GLY A 52 2.37 -7.66 -4.15
N ILE A 53 1.48 -7.03 -4.91
CA ILE A 53 0.20 -6.51 -4.42
C ILE A 53 -0.91 -7.46 -4.88
N TYR A 54 -1.62 -8.05 -3.91
CA TYR A 54 -2.68 -9.05 -4.15
C TYR A 54 -4.03 -8.63 -3.55
N ASN A 55 -4.18 -7.38 -3.14
CA ASN A 55 -5.39 -6.89 -2.50
C ASN A 55 -6.59 -6.92 -3.46
N THR A 56 -7.73 -7.35 -2.94
CA THR A 56 -9.04 -7.20 -3.58
C THR A 56 -9.65 -5.82 -3.27
N PHE A 57 -10.71 -5.42 -3.97
CA PHE A 57 -11.44 -4.20 -3.61
C PHE A 57 -12.08 -4.27 -2.22
N GLU A 58 -12.46 -5.45 -1.76
CA GLU A 58 -12.98 -5.65 -0.40
C GLU A 58 -11.90 -5.39 0.66
N GLU A 59 -10.68 -5.82 0.41
CA GLU A 59 -9.54 -5.52 1.29
C GLU A 59 -9.20 -4.04 1.28
N LEU A 60 -9.25 -3.37 0.12
CA LEU A 60 -9.09 -1.91 0.04
C LEU A 60 -10.14 -1.16 0.86
N LYS A 61 -11.38 -1.64 0.86
CA LYS A 61 -12.43 -1.09 1.70
C LYS A 61 -12.12 -1.25 3.19
N ARG A 62 -11.64 -2.42 3.61
CA ARG A 62 -11.18 -2.63 4.99
C ARG A 62 -10.01 -1.72 5.37
N ILE A 63 -9.06 -1.52 4.45
CA ILE A 63 -7.96 -0.56 4.62
C ILE A 63 -8.51 0.86 4.85
N ARG A 64 -9.50 1.29 4.03
CA ARG A 64 -10.16 2.58 4.21
C ARG A 64 -10.88 2.72 5.55
N GLU A 65 -11.60 1.66 5.96
CA GLU A 65 -12.33 1.62 7.23
C GLU A 65 -11.37 1.67 8.44
N ALA A 66 -10.20 1.03 8.33
CA ALA A 66 -9.17 1.03 9.37
C ALA A 66 -8.42 2.37 9.52
N ALA A 67 -8.40 3.20 8.48
CA ALA A 67 -7.74 4.53 8.49
C ALA A 67 -8.68 5.64 8.00
N PRO A 68 -9.78 5.93 8.72
CA PRO A 68 -10.84 6.83 8.24
C PRO A 68 -10.41 8.30 8.08
N ASN A 69 -9.38 8.74 8.80
CA ASN A 69 -8.90 10.13 8.79
C ASN A 69 -7.60 10.33 7.99
N CYS A 70 -6.96 9.27 7.51
CA CYS A 70 -5.89 9.41 6.53
C CYS A 70 -6.45 9.85 5.18
N PHE A 71 -5.75 10.73 4.46
CA PHE A 71 -6.01 10.94 3.04
C PHE A 71 -5.58 9.70 2.27
N MET A 72 -6.44 9.16 1.41
CA MET A 72 -6.19 7.88 0.74
C MET A 72 -5.93 8.04 -0.74
N GLN A 73 -4.75 7.64 -1.18
CA GLN A 73 -4.43 7.44 -2.58
C GLN A 73 -4.62 5.97 -2.95
N SER A 74 -5.33 5.68 -4.03
CA SER A 74 -5.51 4.32 -4.50
C SER A 74 -5.49 4.23 -6.02
N GLY A 75 -5.01 3.13 -6.55
CA GLY A 75 -5.00 2.87 -8.00
C GLY A 75 -3.61 2.60 -8.57
N GLY A 76 -3.54 2.57 -9.87
CA GLY A 76 -2.38 2.78 -10.71
C GLY A 76 -1.37 1.68 -10.94
N ALA A 77 -1.30 0.69 -10.09
CA ALA A 77 -0.44 -0.47 -10.39
C ALA A 77 -1.08 -1.41 -11.43
N VAL A 78 -2.34 -1.20 -11.74
CA VAL A 78 -3.12 -2.00 -12.69
C VAL A 78 -3.01 -1.42 -14.09
N SER A 79 -2.72 -2.28 -15.06
CA SER A 79 -2.74 -1.91 -16.47
C SER A 79 -4.17 -1.65 -16.95
N VAL A 80 -4.39 -0.53 -17.61
CA VAL A 80 -5.64 -0.20 -18.31
C VAL A 80 -5.33 0.00 -19.80
N GLY A 81 -6.24 -0.46 -20.65
CA GLY A 81 -6.06 -0.44 -22.10
C GLY A 81 -6.81 0.68 -22.82
N SER A 82 -7.63 1.45 -22.11
CA SER A 82 -8.47 2.49 -22.68
C SER A 82 -8.83 3.59 -21.67
N GLU A 83 -9.25 4.74 -22.17
CA GLU A 83 -9.79 5.86 -21.41
C GLU A 83 -11.03 5.44 -20.60
N TYR A 84 -11.92 4.63 -21.20
CA TYR A 84 -13.11 4.11 -20.54
C TYR A 84 -12.75 3.21 -19.35
N GLU A 85 -11.77 2.34 -19.49
CA GLU A 85 -11.30 1.48 -18.39
C GLU A 85 -10.67 2.30 -17.27
N ALA A 86 -9.84 3.30 -17.60
CA ALA A 86 -9.25 4.21 -16.63
C ALA A 86 -10.34 4.96 -15.84
N MET A 87 -11.35 5.50 -16.53
CA MET A 87 -12.49 6.17 -15.91
C MET A 87 -13.28 5.24 -15.00
N LYS A 88 -13.67 4.08 -15.51
CA LYS A 88 -14.43 3.07 -14.75
C LYS A 88 -13.67 2.58 -13.51
N LEU A 89 -12.36 2.37 -13.62
CA LEU A 89 -11.52 1.95 -12.53
C LEU A 89 -11.38 3.06 -11.48
N SER A 90 -11.21 4.30 -11.91
CA SER A 90 -11.13 5.46 -11.02
C SER A 90 -12.39 5.60 -10.16
N HIS A 91 -13.57 5.48 -10.75
CA HIS A 91 -14.82 5.52 -9.99
C HIS A 91 -14.93 4.38 -8.96
N LYS A 92 -14.47 3.17 -9.29
CA LYS A 92 -14.42 2.08 -8.30
C LYS A 92 -13.56 2.41 -7.08
N TYR A 93 -12.45 3.10 -7.27
CA TYR A 93 -11.62 3.55 -6.14
C TYR A 93 -12.27 4.68 -5.36
N LEU A 94 -12.94 5.62 -6.03
CA LEU A 94 -13.69 6.68 -5.35
C LEU A 94 -14.84 6.10 -4.52
N ASP A 95 -15.54 5.08 -5.02
CA ASP A 95 -16.65 4.40 -4.34
C ASP A 95 -16.23 3.71 -3.04
N ILE A 96 -14.99 3.23 -2.93
CA ILE A 96 -14.44 2.71 -1.68
C ILE A 96 -13.84 3.78 -0.77
N GLY A 97 -13.94 5.06 -1.15
CA GLY A 97 -13.50 6.19 -0.34
C GLY A 97 -12.07 6.65 -0.55
N ALA A 98 -11.44 6.33 -1.69
CA ALA A 98 -10.19 6.97 -2.09
C ALA A 98 -10.40 8.48 -2.30
N ASP A 99 -9.43 9.30 -1.90
CA ASP A 99 -9.47 10.75 -2.03
C ASP A 99 -8.76 11.24 -3.29
N VAL A 100 -7.83 10.44 -3.80
CA VAL A 100 -7.06 10.70 -5.03
C VAL A 100 -6.73 9.38 -5.72
N ILE A 101 -6.79 9.39 -7.04
CA ILE A 101 -6.47 8.24 -7.87
C ILE A 101 -5.02 8.33 -8.34
N TYR A 102 -4.30 7.23 -8.31
CA TYR A 102 -2.98 7.15 -8.90
C TYR A 102 -3.06 6.63 -10.34
N GLY A 103 -2.59 7.44 -11.30
CA GLY A 103 -2.57 7.15 -12.74
C GLY A 103 -1.15 7.23 -13.33
N GLY A 104 -0.17 6.55 -12.71
CA GLY A 104 1.26 6.72 -12.99
C GLY A 104 1.70 6.46 -14.43
N ASN A 105 1.04 5.56 -15.16
CA ASN A 105 1.38 5.18 -16.55
C ASN A 105 0.31 5.60 -17.55
N TRP A 106 -0.65 6.41 -17.15
CA TRP A 106 -1.75 6.78 -18.03
C TRP A 106 -1.36 7.93 -18.96
N SER A 107 -1.88 7.91 -20.18
CA SER A 107 -1.61 8.95 -21.17
C SER A 107 -2.18 10.29 -20.74
N TYR A 108 -1.56 11.39 -21.16
CA TYR A 108 -2.07 12.75 -20.90
C TYR A 108 -3.52 12.94 -21.39
N LYS A 109 -3.92 12.24 -22.47
CA LYS A 109 -5.30 12.25 -22.96
C LYS A 109 -6.25 11.72 -21.91
N TRP A 110 -5.94 10.60 -21.27
CA TRP A 110 -6.79 9.99 -20.25
C TRP A 110 -6.80 10.82 -18.96
N LEU A 111 -5.64 11.36 -18.58
CA LEU A 111 -5.54 12.25 -17.42
C LEU A 111 -6.40 13.51 -17.60
N ARG A 112 -6.42 14.11 -18.79
CA ARG A 112 -7.32 15.26 -19.09
C ARG A 112 -8.78 14.87 -19.03
N ALA A 113 -9.18 13.73 -19.58
CA ALA A 113 -10.55 13.25 -19.50
C ALA A 113 -11.03 13.06 -18.06
N LEU A 114 -10.19 12.46 -17.21
CA LEU A 114 -10.49 12.29 -15.78
C LEU A 114 -10.58 13.63 -15.04
N ARG A 115 -9.66 14.57 -15.33
CA ARG A 115 -9.74 15.93 -14.78
C ARG A 115 -11.05 16.63 -15.15
N ASP A 116 -11.49 16.50 -16.41
CA ASP A 116 -12.70 17.13 -16.91
C ASP A 116 -13.96 16.57 -16.22
N GLU A 117 -13.89 15.35 -15.68
CA GLU A 117 -14.89 14.71 -14.82
C GLU A 117 -14.64 14.92 -13.31
N PHE A 118 -13.77 15.85 -12.94
CA PHE A 118 -13.42 16.18 -11.55
C PHE A 118 -12.84 15.02 -10.73
N VAL A 119 -12.22 14.03 -11.37
CA VAL A 119 -11.51 12.95 -10.69
C VAL A 119 -10.13 13.46 -10.26
N PRO A 120 -9.79 13.52 -8.95
CA PRO A 120 -8.47 13.92 -8.49
C PRO A 120 -7.43 12.85 -8.85
N ILE A 121 -6.30 13.24 -9.46
CA ILE A 121 -5.30 12.30 -9.96
C ILE A 121 -3.91 12.70 -9.50
N ASN A 122 -3.16 11.75 -8.96
CA ASN A 122 -1.71 11.79 -8.84
C ASN A 122 -1.07 10.94 -9.94
N SER A 123 0.14 11.30 -10.37
CA SER A 123 0.90 10.57 -11.38
C SER A 123 2.32 10.30 -10.90
N HIS A 124 3.23 9.92 -11.80
CA HIS A 124 4.57 9.45 -11.48
C HIS A 124 5.63 10.07 -12.39
N VAL A 125 6.77 10.44 -11.81
CA VAL A 125 7.91 11.02 -12.51
C VAL A 125 9.22 10.39 -12.03
N GLY A 126 10.18 10.28 -12.90
CA GLY A 126 11.47 9.65 -12.61
C GLY A 126 11.51 8.19 -13.05
N LEU A 127 11.80 7.29 -12.13
CA LEU A 127 11.71 5.86 -12.40
C LEU A 127 10.24 5.42 -12.28
N VAL A 128 9.56 5.33 -13.43
CA VAL A 128 8.22 4.75 -13.52
C VAL A 128 8.37 3.26 -13.81
N PRO A 129 8.07 2.34 -12.88
CA PRO A 129 8.36 0.91 -13.04
C PRO A 129 7.81 0.28 -14.31
N GLY A 130 6.58 0.60 -14.71
CA GLY A 130 5.96 0.12 -15.95
C GLY A 130 6.68 0.59 -17.23
N ASN A 131 7.48 1.64 -17.14
CA ASN A 131 8.24 2.23 -18.27
C ASN A 131 9.75 1.94 -18.18
N ALA A 132 10.19 1.09 -17.23
CA ALA A 132 11.61 0.86 -16.99
C ALA A 132 12.39 0.43 -18.23
N SER A 133 11.81 -0.38 -19.13
CA SER A 133 12.45 -0.81 -20.37
C SER A 133 12.75 0.36 -21.33
N TRP A 134 11.95 1.42 -21.33
CA TRP A 134 12.17 2.62 -22.15
C TRP A 134 13.34 3.48 -21.69
N ILE A 135 13.71 3.37 -20.43
CA ILE A 135 14.79 4.16 -19.81
C ILE A 135 16.05 3.34 -19.50
N GLY A 136 16.12 2.11 -19.99
CA GLY A 136 17.29 1.22 -19.82
C GLY A 136 17.35 0.51 -18.47
N GLY A 137 16.20 0.21 -17.86
CA GLY A 137 16.05 -0.56 -16.61
C GLY A 137 15.71 0.31 -15.40
N PHE A 138 15.79 -0.30 -14.21
CA PHE A 138 15.54 0.38 -12.92
C PHE A 138 16.72 1.29 -12.57
N ARG A 139 16.67 2.52 -13.04
CA ARG A 139 17.73 3.52 -12.80
C ARG A 139 17.18 4.90 -12.49
N ALA A 140 17.97 5.69 -11.75
CA ALA A 140 17.66 7.08 -11.46
C ALA A 140 17.55 7.91 -12.75
N GLN A 141 16.58 8.80 -12.80
CA GLN A 141 16.34 9.76 -13.88
C GLN A 141 16.71 11.18 -13.45
N GLY A 142 17.34 11.96 -14.31
CA GLY A 142 17.74 13.35 -14.01
C GLY A 142 19.18 13.51 -13.54
N LYS A 143 20.07 12.54 -13.81
CA LYS A 143 21.51 12.63 -13.45
C LYS A 143 22.33 13.55 -14.35
N THR A 144 21.88 13.82 -15.57
CA THR A 144 22.48 14.80 -16.48
C THR A 144 21.56 16.01 -16.59
N ALA A 145 22.08 17.15 -17.08
CA ALA A 145 21.29 18.35 -17.30
C ALA A 145 20.09 18.08 -18.24
N ASP A 146 20.34 17.34 -19.31
CA ASP A 146 19.29 16.98 -20.28
C ASP A 146 18.23 16.04 -19.70
N GLU A 147 18.64 15.10 -18.85
CA GLU A 147 17.67 14.26 -18.12
C GLU A 147 16.88 15.09 -17.10
N ALA A 148 17.52 16.00 -16.38
CA ALA A 148 16.87 16.87 -15.39
C ALA A 148 15.84 17.80 -16.05
N ILE A 149 16.14 18.36 -17.22
CA ILE A 149 15.17 19.14 -18.00
C ILE A 149 13.99 18.29 -18.45
N ARG A 150 14.20 17.03 -18.88
CA ARG A 150 13.08 16.13 -19.21
C ARG A 150 12.20 15.81 -18.00
N VAL A 151 12.79 15.63 -16.81
CA VAL A 151 12.02 15.47 -15.56
C VAL A 151 11.13 16.70 -15.31
N LEU A 152 11.66 17.90 -15.45
CA LEU A 152 10.89 19.15 -15.29
C LEU A 152 9.77 19.25 -16.33
N GLN A 153 10.08 19.04 -17.61
CA GLN A 153 9.11 19.10 -18.70
C GLN A 153 7.97 18.12 -18.50
N HIS A 154 8.29 16.84 -18.19
CA HIS A 154 7.29 15.82 -17.90
C HIS A 154 6.39 16.22 -16.72
N THR A 155 6.97 16.80 -15.66
CA THR A 155 6.16 17.25 -14.50
C THR A 155 5.22 18.40 -14.88
N LEU A 156 5.66 19.33 -15.69
CA LEU A 156 4.82 20.43 -16.20
C LEU A 156 3.71 19.93 -17.12
N GLU A 157 3.99 18.99 -18.02
CA GLU A 157 3.00 18.38 -18.91
C GLU A 157 1.92 17.61 -18.11
N LEU A 158 2.30 16.92 -17.02
CA LEU A 158 1.36 16.28 -16.09
C LEU A 158 0.49 17.33 -15.38
N GLN A 159 1.08 18.43 -14.92
CA GLN A 159 0.33 19.54 -14.33
C GLN A 159 -0.69 20.13 -15.32
N GLU A 160 -0.29 20.37 -16.58
CA GLU A 160 -1.19 20.84 -17.64
C GLU A 160 -2.31 19.82 -17.95
N ALA A 161 -2.01 18.52 -17.83
CA ALA A 161 -3.01 17.47 -17.96
C ALA A 161 -4.00 17.44 -16.80
N GLY A 162 -3.80 18.22 -15.73
CA GLY A 162 -4.71 18.33 -14.59
C GLY A 162 -4.39 17.40 -13.43
N VAL A 163 -3.20 16.80 -13.42
CA VAL A 163 -2.66 16.04 -12.28
C VAL A 163 -2.46 16.98 -11.09
N ILE A 164 -2.83 16.55 -9.90
CA ILE A 164 -2.74 17.36 -8.67
C ILE A 164 -1.51 17.03 -7.81
N GLY A 165 -0.82 15.93 -8.11
CA GLY A 165 0.41 15.54 -7.44
C GLY A 165 1.18 14.49 -8.23
N VAL A 166 2.48 14.36 -7.96
CA VAL A 166 3.36 13.38 -8.60
C VAL A 166 4.26 12.72 -7.57
N GLU A 167 4.47 11.43 -7.75
CA GLU A 167 5.50 10.67 -7.07
C GLU A 167 6.83 10.87 -7.80
N PHE A 168 7.85 11.34 -7.09
CA PHE A 168 9.21 11.46 -7.60
C PHE A 168 10.03 10.25 -7.17
N GLU A 169 10.16 9.26 -8.04
CA GLU A 169 10.93 8.07 -7.74
C GLU A 169 12.36 8.19 -8.29
N VAL A 170 13.32 8.13 -7.37
CA VAL A 170 14.76 8.08 -7.63
C VAL A 170 15.25 9.19 -8.57
N VAL A 171 14.71 10.41 -8.39
CA VAL A 171 15.20 11.64 -9.02
C VAL A 171 16.28 12.26 -8.10
N PRO A 172 17.42 12.77 -8.62
CA PRO A 172 18.41 13.42 -7.79
C PRO A 172 17.82 14.57 -6.95
N SER A 173 18.14 14.59 -5.66
CA SER A 173 17.48 15.49 -4.68
C SER A 173 17.51 16.97 -5.06
N LYS A 174 18.63 17.46 -5.61
CA LYS A 174 18.74 18.83 -6.10
C LYS A 174 17.83 19.13 -7.28
N VAL A 175 17.60 18.14 -8.17
CA VAL A 175 16.68 18.28 -9.30
C VAL A 175 15.25 18.28 -8.79
N ALA A 176 14.88 17.32 -7.92
CA ALA A 176 13.56 17.22 -7.33
C ALA A 176 13.17 18.50 -6.57
N GLU A 177 14.08 19.08 -5.77
CA GLU A 177 13.87 20.34 -5.07
C GLU A 177 13.58 21.51 -6.01
N ILE A 178 14.34 21.64 -7.12
CA ILE A 178 14.12 22.72 -8.10
C ILE A 178 12.79 22.52 -8.82
N VAL A 179 12.47 21.28 -9.24
CA VAL A 179 11.19 20.99 -9.91
C VAL A 179 10.03 21.27 -8.96
N THR A 180 10.11 20.83 -7.71
CA THR A 180 9.10 21.12 -6.68
C THR A 180 8.77 22.60 -6.55
N LYS A 181 9.78 23.48 -6.63
CA LYS A 181 9.61 24.93 -6.58
C LYS A 181 9.01 25.55 -7.85
N LYS A 182 9.04 24.82 -8.97
CA LYS A 182 8.61 25.31 -10.31
C LYS A 182 7.22 24.83 -10.70
N VAL A 183 6.61 23.92 -9.93
CA VAL A 183 5.28 23.39 -10.20
C VAL A 183 4.33 23.72 -9.05
N ASP A 184 3.04 23.83 -9.36
CA ASP A 184 1.98 24.13 -8.39
C ASP A 184 1.38 22.87 -7.76
N ILE A 185 1.64 21.70 -8.38
CA ILE A 185 1.16 20.41 -7.90
C ILE A 185 2.05 19.84 -6.80
N MET A 186 1.51 18.94 -5.99
CA MET A 186 2.23 18.29 -4.89
C MET A 186 3.30 17.32 -5.41
N THR A 187 4.44 17.27 -4.75
CA THR A 187 5.54 16.34 -5.09
C THR A 187 5.82 15.42 -3.90
N LEU A 188 5.78 14.11 -4.14
CA LEU A 188 5.96 13.08 -3.12
C LEU A 188 7.25 12.30 -3.41
N SER A 189 8.22 12.38 -2.51
CA SER A 189 9.55 11.81 -2.70
C SER A 189 9.61 10.33 -2.37
N MET A 190 9.99 9.51 -3.34
CA MET A 190 10.50 8.14 -3.16
C MET A 190 12.00 8.11 -3.52
N GLY A 191 12.85 8.38 -2.53
CA GLY A 191 14.30 8.47 -2.73
C GLY A 191 14.80 9.72 -3.45
N SER A 192 13.97 10.76 -3.55
CA SER A 192 14.30 12.03 -4.22
C SER A 192 14.65 13.16 -3.24
N GLY A 193 14.87 12.84 -1.98
CA GLY A 193 15.33 13.77 -0.94
C GLY A 193 14.20 14.54 -0.26
N SER A 194 14.59 15.41 0.68
CA SER A 194 13.68 16.16 1.55
C SER A 194 13.14 17.46 0.93
N GLY A 195 13.51 17.78 -0.30
CA GLY A 195 13.06 19.01 -0.98
C GLY A 195 11.68 18.94 -1.61
N CYS A 196 10.99 17.79 -1.51
CA CYS A 196 9.62 17.59 -1.99
C CYS A 196 8.59 17.89 -0.92
N ASP A 197 7.31 17.97 -1.29
CA ASP A 197 6.20 18.29 -0.39
C ASP A 197 5.78 17.09 0.50
N GLY A 198 6.24 15.87 0.21
CA GLY A 198 6.01 14.70 1.04
C GLY A 198 7.15 13.68 0.95
N GLN A 199 7.19 12.75 1.93
CA GLN A 199 8.09 11.61 1.95
C GLN A 199 7.26 10.32 1.88
N TYR A 200 7.57 9.47 0.91
CA TYR A 200 6.83 8.27 0.61
C TYR A 200 7.71 7.04 0.79
N LEU A 201 7.26 6.12 1.64
CA LEU A 201 7.88 4.80 1.83
C LEU A 201 6.78 3.72 1.89
N PHE A 202 7.22 2.48 1.77
CA PHE A 202 6.36 1.29 1.87
C PHE A 202 6.40 0.72 3.29
N ALA A 203 5.27 0.26 3.80
CA ALA A 203 5.17 -0.30 5.15
C ALA A 203 6.10 -1.50 5.35
N ASN A 204 6.16 -2.42 4.39
CA ASN A 204 7.06 -3.57 4.43
C ASN A 204 8.55 -3.18 4.55
N ASP A 205 8.96 -2.07 3.93
CA ASP A 205 10.34 -1.57 4.03
C ASP A 205 10.63 -0.98 5.40
N ILE A 206 9.75 -0.12 5.92
CA ILE A 206 9.97 0.52 7.22
C ILE A 206 9.83 -0.44 8.39
N LEU A 207 8.97 -1.48 8.24
CA LEU A 207 8.76 -2.53 9.23
C LEU A 207 9.80 -3.68 9.09
N GLY A 208 10.55 -3.71 7.99
CA GLY A 208 11.64 -4.65 7.79
C GLY A 208 11.20 -6.08 7.52
N TYR A 209 10.12 -6.28 6.73
CA TYR A 209 9.71 -7.60 6.29
C TYR A 209 9.67 -7.78 4.77
N THR A 210 10.22 -6.82 4.01
CA THR A 210 10.37 -6.93 2.55
C THR A 210 11.12 -8.20 2.17
N ASP A 211 10.53 -9.00 1.28
CA ASP A 211 11.20 -10.14 0.68
C ASP A 211 11.95 -9.73 -0.59
N GLY A 212 13.21 -10.20 -0.70
CA GLY A 212 14.07 -9.92 -1.85
C GLY A 212 14.82 -8.59 -1.75
N HIS A 213 14.83 -7.81 -2.84
CA HIS A 213 15.58 -6.57 -2.93
C HIS A 213 14.90 -5.43 -2.17
N VAL A 214 15.61 -4.88 -1.19
CA VAL A 214 15.18 -3.65 -0.50
C VAL A 214 15.69 -2.45 -1.28
N PRO A 215 14.81 -1.51 -1.70
CA PRO A 215 15.23 -0.33 -2.44
C PRO A 215 16.22 0.52 -1.65
N ARG A 216 17.20 1.13 -2.33
CA ARG A 216 18.24 1.97 -1.71
C ARG A 216 17.68 3.10 -0.83
N HIS A 217 16.51 3.61 -1.17
CA HIS A 217 15.84 4.71 -0.45
C HIS A 217 14.98 4.24 0.72
N ALA A 218 14.77 2.93 0.87
CA ALA A 218 14.06 2.36 2.00
C ALA A 218 14.84 2.62 3.30
N ARG A 219 14.13 3.03 4.34
CA ARG A 219 14.67 3.20 5.68
C ARG A 219 13.91 2.31 6.65
N MET A 220 14.59 1.28 7.13
CA MET A 220 14.03 0.34 8.10
C MET A 220 14.01 0.94 9.50
N TYR A 221 12.88 0.86 10.20
CA TYR A 221 12.70 1.30 11.58
C TYR A 221 12.45 0.13 12.53
N ARG A 222 12.03 -1.03 12.02
CA ARG A 222 11.79 -2.28 12.78
C ARG A 222 12.28 -3.47 11.96
N ASP A 223 12.41 -4.63 12.59
CA ASP A 223 12.81 -5.90 11.97
C ASP A 223 11.71 -6.94 12.22
N PHE A 224 10.58 -6.78 11.54
CA PHE A 224 9.45 -7.72 11.66
C PHE A 224 9.75 -9.09 11.06
N LYS A 225 10.68 -9.18 10.12
CA LYS A 225 11.13 -10.48 9.59
C LYS A 225 11.66 -11.38 10.71
N LYS A 226 12.42 -10.82 11.65
CA LYS A 226 12.91 -11.52 12.82
C LYS A 226 11.77 -11.91 13.78
N GLU A 227 10.83 -11.03 14.01
CA GLU A 227 9.68 -11.31 14.89
C GLU A 227 8.76 -12.38 14.27
N TYR A 228 8.48 -12.33 12.96
CA TYR A 228 7.73 -13.38 12.25
C TYR A 228 8.43 -14.73 12.28
N ALA A 229 9.77 -14.78 12.21
CA ALA A 229 10.53 -16.01 12.35
C ALA A 229 10.37 -16.63 13.74
N LYS A 230 10.34 -15.84 14.82
CA LYS A 230 10.05 -16.32 16.18
C LYS A 230 8.62 -16.88 16.26
N LEU A 231 7.63 -16.14 15.76
CA LEU A 231 6.24 -16.62 15.74
C LEU A 231 6.10 -17.93 14.96
N GLN A 232 6.83 -18.09 13.85
CA GLN A 232 6.82 -19.35 13.10
C GLN A 232 7.42 -20.50 13.91
N THR A 233 8.47 -20.26 14.68
CA THR A 233 9.05 -21.26 15.58
C THR A 233 8.04 -21.71 16.63
N GLU A 234 7.34 -20.77 17.26
CA GLU A 234 6.29 -21.07 18.24
C GLU A 234 5.12 -21.86 17.63
N ARG A 235 4.68 -21.49 16.39
CA ARG A 235 3.64 -22.27 15.68
C ARG A 235 4.07 -23.71 15.47
N VAL A 236 5.32 -23.94 15.05
CA VAL A 236 5.85 -25.28 14.84
C VAL A 236 5.92 -26.05 16.14
N SER A 237 6.33 -25.39 17.24
CA SER A 237 6.36 -26.01 18.59
C SER A 237 4.98 -26.47 19.02
N ALA A 238 4.00 -25.57 18.98
CA ALA A 238 2.63 -25.88 19.35
C ALA A 238 2.02 -27.02 18.52
N PHE A 239 2.30 -27.07 17.21
CA PHE A 239 1.80 -28.15 16.35
C PHE A 239 2.50 -29.49 16.64
N LYS A 240 3.78 -29.48 17.04
CA LYS A 240 4.47 -30.70 17.49
C LYS A 240 3.89 -31.22 18.81
N GLU A 241 3.65 -30.36 19.78
CA GLU A 241 3.03 -30.70 21.06
C GLU A 241 1.65 -31.35 20.85
N PHE A 242 0.81 -30.72 20.00
CA PHE A 242 -0.49 -31.28 19.60
C PHE A 242 -0.34 -32.66 18.95
N HIS A 243 0.63 -32.82 18.06
CA HIS A 243 0.89 -34.10 17.40
C HIS A 243 1.30 -35.18 18.40
N GLU A 244 2.22 -34.87 19.33
CA GLU A 244 2.67 -35.77 20.39
C GLU A 244 1.53 -36.17 21.32
N ASP A 245 0.69 -35.24 21.76
CA ASP A 245 -0.51 -35.51 22.57
C ASP A 245 -1.46 -36.44 21.84
N THR A 246 -1.63 -36.25 20.53
CA THR A 246 -2.48 -37.12 19.71
C THR A 246 -1.95 -38.55 19.66
N ILE A 247 -0.66 -38.76 19.41
CA ILE A 247 -0.03 -40.08 19.37
C ILE A 247 -0.11 -40.75 20.73
N ASN A 248 0.14 -40.00 21.79
CA ASN A 248 0.14 -40.50 23.17
C ASN A 248 -1.27 -40.62 23.79
N LYS A 249 -2.34 -40.31 23.02
CA LYS A 249 -3.74 -40.35 23.47
C LYS A 249 -4.01 -39.49 24.71
N ASN A 250 -3.38 -38.33 24.80
CA ASN A 250 -3.48 -37.43 25.96
C ASN A 250 -4.75 -36.58 26.00
N PHE A 251 -5.74 -36.88 25.15
CA PHE A 251 -7.00 -36.11 25.06
C PHE A 251 -8.11 -36.71 25.96
N ASN A 252 -7.78 -37.22 27.14
CA ASN A 252 -8.72 -37.81 28.07
C ASN A 252 -9.10 -36.86 29.23
N ASP A 253 -8.74 -35.59 29.17
CA ASP A 253 -9.10 -34.61 30.20
C ASP A 253 -10.64 -34.40 30.22
N PRO A 254 -11.32 -34.61 31.39
CA PRO A 254 -12.76 -34.38 31.52
C PRO A 254 -13.22 -32.96 31.13
N LYS A 255 -12.31 -31.97 31.11
CA LYS A 255 -12.60 -30.59 30.66
C LYS A 255 -12.80 -30.45 29.18
N ILE A 256 -12.21 -31.33 28.39
CA ILE A 256 -12.24 -31.28 26.91
C ILE A 256 -12.93 -32.50 26.29
N THR A 257 -13.29 -33.51 27.09
CA THR A 257 -14.01 -34.69 26.63
C THR A 257 -15.47 -34.66 27.08
N VAL A 258 -16.34 -35.21 26.27
CA VAL A 258 -17.75 -35.36 26.61
C VAL A 258 -17.97 -36.73 27.23
N GLY A 259 -18.51 -36.75 28.44
CA GLY A 259 -18.90 -37.98 29.12
C GLY A 259 -20.30 -38.45 28.71
N ILE A 260 -20.61 -39.67 29.05
CA ILE A 260 -21.97 -40.25 29.01
C ILE A 260 -22.38 -40.66 30.40
N ASP A 261 -23.68 -40.55 30.76
CA ASP A 261 -24.22 -41.06 32.01
C ASP A 261 -24.00 -42.59 32.12
N ASP A 262 -23.58 -43.07 33.28
CA ASP A 262 -23.22 -44.47 33.49
C ASP A 262 -24.35 -45.45 33.10
N LYS A 263 -25.61 -45.10 33.42
CA LYS A 263 -26.77 -45.93 33.06
C LYS A 263 -27.02 -45.98 31.56
N GLU A 264 -26.80 -44.86 30.87
CA GLU A 264 -26.94 -44.82 29.42
C GLU A 264 -25.76 -45.53 28.75
N TYR A 265 -24.57 -45.48 29.34
CA TYR A 265 -23.43 -46.26 28.87
C TYR A 265 -23.65 -47.76 28.99
N ASP A 266 -24.18 -48.27 30.12
CA ASP A 266 -24.53 -49.67 30.32
C ASP A 266 -25.61 -50.18 29.31
N LYS A 267 -26.60 -49.32 29.03
CA LYS A 267 -27.58 -49.62 27.96
C LYS A 267 -26.96 -49.72 26.60
N PHE A 268 -26.07 -48.75 26.29
CA PHE A 268 -25.31 -48.72 25.03
C PHE A 268 -24.51 -50.02 24.86
N LEU A 269 -23.76 -50.45 25.89
CA LEU A 269 -22.96 -51.68 25.81
C LEU A 269 -23.82 -52.90 25.46
N LYS A 270 -25.00 -53.09 26.15
CA LYS A 270 -25.93 -54.18 25.84
C LYS A 270 -26.51 -54.14 24.44
N LEU A 271 -26.72 -52.96 23.91
CA LEU A 271 -27.20 -52.78 22.53
C LEU A 271 -26.09 -53.06 21.50
N ALA A 272 -24.87 -52.69 21.82
CA ALA A 272 -23.70 -52.84 20.92
C ALA A 272 -23.31 -54.32 20.73
N GLU A 273 -23.64 -55.24 21.68
CA GLU A 273 -23.41 -56.68 21.51
C GLU A 273 -24.14 -57.31 20.30
N LYS A 274 -25.12 -56.58 19.73
CA LYS A 274 -25.92 -57.09 18.60
C LYS A 274 -25.32 -56.71 17.24
N TYR A 275 -24.26 -55.93 17.23
CA TYR A 275 -23.56 -55.45 16.05
C TYR A 275 -22.11 -55.96 16.01
#